data_0b2cfb7c5e90e857fc51d2eb36d307a5
#
_entry.id   0b2cfb7c5e90e857fc51d2eb36d307a5
#
_cell.length_a   1.000
_cell.length_b   1.000
_cell.length_c   1.000
_cell.angle_alpha   90.00
_cell.angle_beta   90.00
_cell.angle_gamma   90.00
#
_symmetry.space_group_name_H-M   'P 1'
#
loop_
_entity.id
_entity.type
_entity.pdbx_description
1 polymer ?
#
loop_
_entity_poly.entity_id
_entity_poly.type
_entity_poly.pdbx_seq_one_letter_code
_entity_poly.pdbx_strand_id
1 'polypeptide(L)'
;MAIDVSAMGLKVLVKAAPSFPVGIEVTHFADDGDSLNISDIQTMESAVGVNGDLVVWRVATPCELSLNVIPGTDDCNDLETLFNLNMTQKNRVASKDVITMVITHPNGKQTVLSNGYIVGGKPVQDYSSNGRANSREFRFVFENNVA
;
A
#
# COMPACT_ATOMS: atom_id res chain seq x y z
N MET A 1 28.94 17.38 -5.30
CA MET A 1 27.56 17.13 -5.80
C MET A 1 26.67 16.82 -4.61
N ALA A 2 25.54 17.49 -4.49
CA ALA A 2 24.57 17.16 -3.45
C ALA A 2 23.73 15.94 -3.88
N ILE A 3 23.37 15.11 -2.91
CA ILE A 3 22.47 13.99 -3.13
C ILE A 3 21.06 14.43 -2.70
N ASP A 4 20.11 14.36 -3.64
CA ASP A 4 18.74 14.74 -3.37
C ASP A 4 17.89 13.49 -3.14
N VAL A 5 17.32 13.36 -1.94
CA VAL A 5 16.47 12.26 -1.53
C VAL A 5 15.02 12.73 -1.29
N SER A 6 14.63 13.83 -1.94
CA SER A 6 13.32 14.41 -1.72
C SER A 6 12.20 13.48 -2.23
N ALA A 7 11.03 13.57 -1.57
CA ALA A 7 9.84 12.84 -1.97
C ALA A 7 8.93 13.66 -2.89
N MET A 8 9.31 14.88 -3.21
CA MET A 8 8.50 15.74 -4.09
C MET A 8 8.43 15.13 -5.49
N GLY A 9 7.21 14.99 -6.01
CA GLY A 9 6.96 14.37 -7.31
C GLY A 9 6.61 12.89 -7.24
N LEU A 10 6.52 12.29 -6.06
CA LEU A 10 6.07 10.93 -5.89
C LEU A 10 4.61 10.79 -6.35
N LYS A 11 4.34 9.79 -7.16
CA LYS A 11 2.99 9.47 -7.65
C LYS A 11 2.76 7.97 -7.56
N VAL A 12 1.54 7.60 -7.21
CA VAL A 12 1.13 6.20 -7.16
C VAL A 12 -0.14 6.04 -7.99
N LEU A 13 -0.11 5.17 -8.99
CA LEU A 13 -1.28 4.83 -9.77
C LEU A 13 -1.77 3.46 -9.32
N VAL A 14 -3.01 3.41 -8.84
CA VAL A 14 -3.65 2.19 -8.36
C VAL A 14 -4.71 1.77 -9.37
N LYS A 15 -4.51 0.67 -10.06
CA LYS A 15 -5.49 0.10 -10.98
C LYS A 15 -6.14 -1.11 -10.33
N ALA A 16 -7.46 -1.10 -10.24
CA ALA A 16 -8.23 -2.19 -9.64
C ALA A 16 -9.26 -2.70 -10.65
N ALA A 17 -9.12 -3.93 -11.07
CA ALA A 17 -10.05 -4.55 -11.97
C ALA A 17 -10.99 -5.49 -11.18
N PRO A 18 -12.33 -5.40 -11.33
CA PRO A 18 -13.03 -4.63 -12.35
C PRO A 18 -13.48 -3.22 -11.95
N SER A 19 -13.30 -2.79 -10.70
CA SER A 19 -13.94 -1.57 -10.18
C SER A 19 -13.34 -0.28 -10.72
N PHE A 20 -12.02 -0.20 -10.85
CA PHE A 20 -11.32 1.00 -11.33
C PHE A 20 -10.32 0.65 -12.45
N PRO A 21 -10.80 0.30 -13.64
CA PRO A 21 -9.90 -0.13 -14.72
C PRO A 21 -9.02 0.99 -15.27
N VAL A 22 -9.45 2.25 -15.16
CA VAL A 22 -8.65 3.42 -15.56
C VAL A 22 -7.57 3.72 -14.51
N GLY A 23 -7.86 3.42 -13.25
CA GLY A 23 -6.94 3.63 -12.14
C GLY A 23 -7.24 4.86 -11.31
N ILE A 24 -6.63 4.90 -10.14
CA ILE A 24 -6.70 6.00 -9.19
C ILE A 24 -5.29 6.58 -9.09
N GLU A 25 -5.09 7.83 -9.48
CA GLU A 25 -3.81 8.50 -9.33
C GLU A 25 -3.74 9.16 -7.95
N VAL A 26 -2.82 8.69 -7.10
CA VAL A 26 -2.66 9.19 -5.74
C VAL A 26 -1.48 10.14 -5.71
N THR A 27 -1.76 11.40 -5.39
CA THR A 27 -0.75 12.47 -5.26
C THR A 27 -0.90 13.29 -3.99
N HIS A 28 -2.03 13.18 -3.29
CA HIS A 28 -2.33 13.93 -2.06
C HIS A 28 -1.97 13.09 -0.83
N PHE A 29 -0.67 12.92 -0.62
CA PHE A 29 -0.16 12.14 0.51
C PHE A 29 -0.31 12.89 1.84
N ALA A 30 -0.35 12.11 2.93
CA ALA A 30 -0.54 12.64 4.26
C ALA A 30 0.57 13.61 4.67
N ASP A 31 0.20 14.61 5.46
CA ASP A 31 1.11 15.61 6.01
C ASP A 31 1.65 15.23 7.40
N ASP A 32 1.04 14.24 8.05
CA ASP A 32 1.34 13.85 9.43
C ASP A 32 1.79 12.39 9.57
N GLY A 33 2.14 11.76 8.48
CA GLY A 33 2.62 10.38 8.47
C GLY A 33 3.35 10.03 7.19
N ASP A 34 3.84 8.80 7.10
CA ASP A 34 4.57 8.33 5.94
C ASP A 34 3.64 8.27 4.72
N SER A 35 4.07 8.86 3.62
CA SER A 35 3.29 8.87 2.37
C SER A 35 3.10 7.46 1.82
N LEU A 36 4.20 6.73 1.74
CA LEU A 36 4.24 5.37 1.23
C LEU A 36 5.16 4.56 2.14
N ASN A 37 4.63 3.51 2.71
CA ASN A 37 5.40 2.64 3.60
C ASN A 37 5.35 1.21 3.07
N ILE A 38 6.51 0.62 2.88
CA ILE A 38 6.67 -0.73 2.37
C ILE A 38 7.33 -1.57 3.46
N SER A 39 6.74 -2.72 3.77
CA SER A 39 7.28 -3.63 4.77
C SER A 39 8.51 -4.35 4.26
N ASP A 40 9.41 -4.71 5.16
CA ASP A 40 10.58 -5.51 4.84
C ASP A 40 10.17 -6.90 4.37
N ILE A 41 10.93 -7.43 3.43
CA ILE A 41 10.77 -8.81 2.96
C ILE A 41 11.86 -9.66 3.58
N GLN A 42 11.44 -10.71 4.26
CA GLN A 42 12.36 -11.71 4.80
C GLN A 42 12.71 -12.70 3.69
N THR A 43 14.00 -12.83 3.39
CA THR A 43 14.47 -13.72 2.32
C THR A 43 14.80 -15.12 2.81
N MET A 44 15.27 -15.23 4.04
CA MET A 44 15.69 -16.50 4.65
C MET A 44 15.36 -16.53 6.12
N GLU A 45 15.12 -17.72 6.62
CA GLU A 45 15.14 -18.02 8.05
C GLU A 45 16.36 -18.87 8.38
N SER A 46 16.81 -18.80 9.62
CA SER A 46 17.98 -19.53 10.08
C SER A 46 17.75 -20.12 11.45
N ALA A 47 18.48 -21.20 11.72
CA ALA A 47 18.56 -21.80 13.04
C ALA A 47 19.97 -22.30 13.26
N VAL A 48 20.40 -22.42 14.53
CA VAL A 48 21.72 -22.95 14.90
C VAL A 48 21.51 -24.25 15.64
N GLY A 49 22.15 -25.31 15.14
CA GLY A 49 22.14 -26.62 15.78
C GLY A 49 22.96 -26.65 17.08
N VAL A 50 22.81 -27.72 17.81
CA VAL A 50 23.48 -27.91 19.14
C VAL A 50 25.01 -27.76 19.04
N ASN A 51 25.59 -28.16 17.93
CA ASN A 51 27.04 -28.08 17.69
C ASN A 51 27.47 -26.76 17.00
N GLY A 52 26.55 -25.80 16.85
CA GLY A 52 26.86 -24.51 16.27
C GLY A 52 26.71 -24.44 14.74
N ASP A 53 26.20 -25.49 14.10
CA ASP A 53 25.98 -25.48 12.65
C ASP A 53 24.83 -24.54 12.29
N LEU A 54 25.06 -23.67 11.32
CA LEU A 54 24.04 -22.77 10.82
C LEU A 54 23.22 -23.45 9.70
N VAL A 55 21.91 -23.52 9.92
CA VAL A 55 20.98 -24.08 8.94
C VAL A 55 20.10 -22.91 8.44
N VAL A 56 20.00 -22.78 7.13
CA VAL A 56 19.20 -21.71 6.51
C VAL A 56 18.22 -22.31 5.48
N TRP A 57 17.07 -21.66 5.34
CA TRP A 57 16.09 -22.01 4.31
C TRP A 57 15.40 -20.75 3.78
N ARG A 58 14.94 -20.84 2.54
CA ARG A 58 14.27 -19.73 1.90
C ARG A 58 12.82 -19.63 2.34
N VAL A 59 12.33 -18.40 2.52
CA VAL A 59 10.92 -18.14 2.82
C VAL A 59 10.33 -17.23 1.77
N ALA A 60 9.05 -17.46 1.46
CA ALA A 60 8.27 -16.59 0.58
C ALA A 60 7.50 -15.60 1.45
N THR A 61 7.70 -14.31 1.21
CA THR A 61 7.03 -13.24 1.95
C THR A 61 6.29 -12.35 0.96
N PRO A 62 5.00 -12.05 1.21
CA PRO A 62 4.29 -11.10 0.35
C PRO A 62 4.85 -9.69 0.53
N CYS A 63 4.67 -8.85 -0.50
CA CYS A 63 5.01 -7.44 -0.43
C CYS A 63 3.83 -6.68 0.16
N GLU A 64 3.98 -6.15 1.34
CA GLU A 64 2.95 -5.35 2.01
C GLU A 64 3.28 -3.87 1.87
N LEU A 65 2.25 -3.06 1.64
CA LEU A 65 2.41 -1.64 1.38
C LEU A 65 1.24 -0.88 1.96
N SER A 66 1.50 0.28 2.54
CA SER A 66 0.46 1.19 2.99
C SER A 66 0.62 2.58 2.38
N LEU A 67 -0.52 3.19 2.07
CA LEU A 67 -0.62 4.56 1.57
C LEU A 67 -1.36 5.40 2.59
N ASN A 68 -0.80 6.55 2.93
CA ASN A 68 -1.48 7.55 3.76
C ASN A 68 -1.84 8.75 2.91
N VAL A 69 -3.09 9.15 2.94
CA VAL A 69 -3.62 10.25 2.12
C VAL A 69 -4.34 11.28 2.98
N ILE A 70 -4.37 12.51 2.48
CA ILE A 70 -5.09 13.61 3.13
C ILE A 70 -6.60 13.38 3.02
N PRO A 71 -7.36 13.45 4.12
CA PRO A 71 -8.81 13.27 4.07
C PRO A 71 -9.50 14.38 3.27
N GLY A 72 -10.60 14.02 2.60
CA GLY A 72 -11.40 14.98 1.82
C GLY A 72 -10.91 15.25 0.41
N THR A 73 -9.83 14.61 -0.03
CA THR A 73 -9.35 14.70 -1.41
C THR A 73 -10.04 13.66 -2.30
N ASP A 74 -10.01 13.87 -3.61
CA ASP A 74 -10.56 12.89 -4.57
C ASP A 74 -9.85 11.55 -4.46
N ASP A 75 -8.54 11.56 -4.25
CA ASP A 75 -7.74 10.34 -4.06
C ASP A 75 -8.25 9.52 -2.87
N CYS A 76 -8.47 10.19 -1.74
CA CYS A 76 -8.99 9.55 -0.53
C CYS A 76 -10.39 8.98 -0.76
N ASN A 77 -11.26 9.72 -1.43
CA ASN A 77 -12.62 9.29 -1.71
C ASN A 77 -12.64 8.06 -2.62
N ASP A 78 -11.79 8.04 -3.64
CA ASP A 78 -11.68 6.90 -4.56
C ASP A 78 -11.13 5.66 -3.86
N LEU A 79 -10.11 5.82 -3.03
CA LEU A 79 -9.55 4.72 -2.24
C LEU A 79 -10.55 4.19 -1.22
N GLU A 80 -11.32 5.07 -0.59
CA GLU A 80 -12.38 4.67 0.34
C GLU A 80 -13.47 3.88 -0.39
N THR A 81 -13.86 4.29 -1.58
CA THR A 81 -14.83 3.56 -2.41
C THR A 81 -14.29 2.19 -2.77
N LEU A 82 -13.03 2.10 -3.18
CA LEU A 82 -12.38 0.82 -3.49
C LEU A 82 -12.36 -0.10 -2.27
N PHE A 83 -11.98 0.43 -1.11
CA PHE A 83 -11.97 -0.35 0.13
C PHE A 83 -13.35 -0.85 0.49
N ASN A 84 -14.37 0.00 0.42
CA ASN A 84 -15.75 -0.38 0.76
C ASN A 84 -16.31 -1.44 -0.18
N LEU A 85 -15.96 -1.40 -1.47
CA LEU A 85 -16.39 -2.42 -2.43
C LEU A 85 -15.77 -3.78 -2.15
N ASN A 86 -14.56 -3.81 -1.60
CA ASN A 86 -13.83 -5.04 -1.29
C ASN A 86 -14.06 -5.52 0.15
N MET A 87 -14.70 -4.72 0.98
CA MET A 87 -14.96 -5.04 2.37
C MET A 87 -16.18 -5.97 2.48
N THR A 88 -16.02 -7.07 3.21
CA THR A 88 -17.13 -7.98 3.50
C THR A 88 -18.09 -7.32 4.50
N GLN A 89 -19.36 -7.26 4.14
CA GLN A 89 -20.41 -6.72 4.99
C GLN A 89 -21.57 -7.70 5.09
N LYS A 90 -22.38 -7.52 6.12
CA LYS A 90 -23.59 -8.34 6.30
C LYS A 90 -24.52 -8.15 5.09
N ASN A 91 -24.99 -9.28 4.52
CA ASN A 91 -25.93 -9.32 3.39
C ASN A 91 -25.40 -8.64 2.10
N ARG A 92 -24.09 -8.57 1.93
CA ARG A 92 -23.46 -8.02 0.72
C ARG A 92 -22.32 -8.91 0.27
N VAL A 93 -22.29 -9.19 -1.04
CA VAL A 93 -21.16 -9.87 -1.66
C VAL A 93 -20.09 -8.83 -1.96
N ALA A 94 -18.90 -9.03 -1.41
CA ALA A 94 -17.77 -8.13 -1.65
C ALA A 94 -17.16 -8.39 -3.02
N SER A 95 -16.72 -7.32 -3.68
CA SER A 95 -15.86 -7.43 -4.87
C SER A 95 -14.51 -7.99 -4.47
N LYS A 96 -13.84 -8.62 -5.43
CA LYS A 96 -12.46 -9.08 -5.25
C LYS A 96 -11.63 -8.50 -6.38
N ASP A 97 -11.28 -7.23 -6.22
CA ASP A 97 -10.50 -6.51 -7.22
C ASP A 97 -9.04 -6.93 -7.16
N VAL A 98 -8.48 -7.23 -8.31
CA VAL A 98 -7.04 -7.48 -8.45
C VAL A 98 -6.36 -6.15 -8.72
N ILE A 99 -5.38 -5.81 -7.91
CA ILE A 99 -4.76 -4.50 -7.92
C ILE A 99 -3.37 -4.57 -8.56
N THR A 100 -3.12 -3.66 -9.48
CA THR A 100 -1.79 -3.37 -10.02
C THR A 100 -1.43 -1.95 -9.62
N MET A 101 -0.29 -1.78 -8.98
CA MET A 101 0.17 -0.49 -8.50
C MET A 101 1.44 -0.08 -9.21
N VAL A 102 1.46 1.12 -9.76
CA VAL A 102 2.64 1.72 -10.40
C VAL A 102 3.09 2.89 -9.55
N ILE A 103 4.29 2.78 -9.01
CA ILE A 103 4.90 3.83 -8.19
C ILE A 103 5.90 4.58 -9.07
N THR A 104 5.65 5.86 -9.31
CA THR A 104 6.58 6.74 -10.02
C THR A 104 7.39 7.52 -9.00
N HIS A 105 8.67 7.21 -8.92
CA HIS A 105 9.58 7.88 -7.99
C HIS A 105 9.96 9.26 -8.51
N PRO A 106 10.35 10.19 -7.61
CA PRO A 106 10.73 11.55 -8.02
C PRO A 106 11.89 11.60 -9.03
N ASN A 107 12.74 10.59 -9.03
CA ASN A 107 13.88 10.50 -9.98
C ASN A 107 13.48 9.95 -11.36
N GLY A 108 12.20 9.69 -11.59
CA GLY A 108 11.69 9.15 -12.84
C GLY A 108 11.65 7.62 -12.93
N LYS A 109 12.21 6.93 -11.96
CA LYS A 109 12.15 5.45 -11.90
C LYS A 109 10.74 5.01 -11.56
N GLN A 110 10.30 3.91 -12.17
CA GLN A 110 8.99 3.32 -11.89
C GLN A 110 9.14 1.93 -11.29
N THR A 111 8.27 1.62 -10.33
CA THR A 111 8.15 0.29 -9.73
C THR A 111 6.72 -0.20 -9.96
N VAL A 112 6.58 -1.42 -10.46
CA VAL A 112 5.28 -2.03 -10.72
C VAL A 112 5.08 -3.21 -9.76
N LEU A 113 3.97 -3.18 -9.03
CA LEU A 113 3.53 -4.27 -8.15
C LEU A 113 2.22 -4.82 -8.71
N SER A 114 2.14 -6.13 -8.89
CA SER A 114 0.99 -6.78 -9.51
C SER A 114 0.40 -7.88 -8.64
N ASN A 115 -0.78 -8.36 -9.01
CA ASN A 115 -1.51 -9.41 -8.31
C ASN A 115 -1.68 -9.08 -6.82
N GLY A 116 -2.18 -7.89 -6.54
CA GLY A 116 -2.40 -7.43 -5.19
C GLY A 116 -3.86 -7.27 -4.82
N TYR A 117 -4.09 -7.09 -3.54
CA TYR A 117 -5.41 -6.87 -2.97
C TYR A 117 -5.33 -5.80 -1.90
N ILE A 118 -6.44 -5.08 -1.72
CA ILE A 118 -6.59 -4.17 -0.59
C ILE A 118 -7.02 -4.99 0.63
N VAL A 119 -6.24 -4.91 1.71
CA VAL A 119 -6.44 -5.79 2.87
C VAL A 119 -6.82 -5.05 4.13
N GLY A 120 -6.70 -3.75 4.15
CA GLY A 120 -7.03 -3.00 5.37
C GLY A 120 -7.22 -1.52 5.14
N GLY A 121 -7.93 -0.94 6.08
CA GLY A 121 -8.25 0.48 6.13
C GLY A 121 -9.31 0.70 7.18
N LYS A 122 -9.66 1.95 7.42
CA LYS A 122 -10.76 2.28 8.32
C LYS A 122 -12.06 2.43 7.52
N PRO A 123 -13.17 1.87 7.99
CA PRO A 123 -14.43 1.94 7.25
C PRO A 123 -15.04 3.34 7.24
N VAL A 124 -14.70 4.18 8.23
CA VAL A 124 -15.25 5.51 8.40
C VAL A 124 -14.14 6.47 8.80
N GLN A 125 -14.28 7.73 8.41
CA GLN A 125 -13.34 8.78 8.82
C GLN A 125 -13.36 8.95 10.35
N ASP A 126 -12.18 8.96 10.96
CA ASP A 126 -12.00 9.27 12.37
C ASP A 126 -11.41 10.68 12.55
N TYR A 127 -11.52 11.19 13.76
CA TYR A 127 -11.17 12.58 14.07
C TYR A 127 -10.28 12.62 15.29
N SER A 128 -9.31 13.53 15.27
CA SER A 128 -8.42 13.73 16.40
C SER A 128 -8.97 14.74 17.40
N SER A 129 -8.42 14.73 18.61
CA SER A 129 -8.85 15.65 19.68
C SER A 129 -8.47 17.11 19.39
N ASN A 130 -7.56 17.37 18.45
CA ASN A 130 -7.18 18.74 18.06
C ASN A 130 -8.09 19.35 16.98
N GLY A 131 -9.20 18.68 16.65
CA GLY A 131 -10.25 19.23 15.79
C GLY A 131 -10.09 19.00 14.30
N ARG A 132 -9.19 18.12 13.88
CA ARG A 132 -9.05 17.78 12.45
C ARG A 132 -9.38 16.32 12.17
N ALA A 133 -9.75 16.03 10.92
CA ALA A 133 -9.87 14.66 10.45
C ALA A 133 -8.47 14.04 10.35
N ASN A 134 -8.34 12.79 10.80
CA ASN A 134 -7.08 12.05 10.70
C ASN A 134 -6.80 11.66 9.26
N SER A 135 -5.54 11.59 8.90
CA SER A 135 -5.12 11.05 7.61
C SER A 135 -5.56 9.59 7.48
N ARG A 136 -5.91 9.21 6.25
CA ARG A 136 -6.44 7.88 5.95
C ARG A 136 -5.32 6.97 5.49
N GLU A 137 -5.22 5.81 6.12
CA GLU A 137 -4.27 4.77 5.73
C GLU A 137 -5.01 3.63 5.06
N PHE A 138 -4.50 3.20 3.91
CA PHE A 138 -5.00 2.03 3.20
C PHE A 138 -3.85 1.05 3.01
N ARG A 139 -4.09 -0.22 3.32
CA ARG A 139 -3.07 -1.26 3.26
C ARG A 139 -3.35 -2.22 2.13
N PHE A 140 -2.29 -2.59 1.44
CA PHE A 140 -2.33 -3.47 0.29
C PHE A 140 -1.33 -4.61 0.49
N VAL A 141 -1.62 -5.76 -0.10
CA VAL A 141 -0.69 -6.87 -0.16
C VAL A 141 -0.55 -7.30 -1.61
N PHE A 142 0.68 -7.57 -2.03
CA PHE A 142 1.00 -7.99 -3.40
C PHE A 142 1.79 -9.28 -3.36
N GLU A 143 1.70 -10.07 -4.44
CA GLU A 143 2.65 -11.14 -4.64
C GLU A 143 4.07 -10.55 -4.73
N ASN A 144 5.05 -11.26 -4.21
CA ASN A 144 6.44 -10.84 -4.27
C ASN A 144 6.97 -10.99 -5.70
N ASN A 145 6.50 -10.11 -6.56
CA ASN A 145 6.82 -10.07 -7.99
C ASN A 145 6.98 -8.60 -8.39
N VAL A 146 8.05 -7.98 -7.86
CA VAL A 146 8.33 -6.57 -8.09
C VAL A 146 9.08 -6.41 -9.42
N ALA A 147 8.56 -5.56 -10.25
CA ALA A 147 9.17 -5.26 -11.54
C ALA A 147 9.65 -3.80 -11.65
#